data_58848f1d2854e73daf3b29c23af4c34b
#
_entry.id   58848f1d2854e73daf3b29c23af4c34b
#
_cell.length_a   1.000
_cell.length_b   1.000
_cell.length_c   1.000
_cell.angle_alpha   90.00
_cell.angle_beta   90.00
_cell.angle_gamma   90.00
#
_symmetry.space_group_name_H-M   'P 1'
#
loop_
_entity.id
_entity.type
_entity.pdbx_description
1 polymer ?
#
loop_
_entity_poly.entity_id
_entity_poly.type
_entity_poly.pdbx_seq_one_letter_code
_entity_poly.pdbx_strand_id
1 'polypeptide(L)'
;MQRIFLPVLFVGFGLSAAQGPLSPAQALKAFQMEKGVRVEVAAAEPQVKDPVAMCFDDAGRMFVVEGRGYPFLPAKEGKGETPPKLGTVALLQDTDGDGRFEKRTTFAEGFTFPNGVMPWKGGIFLTCAPDIWYLKDTTGDGK
;
A
#
# COMPACT_ATOMS: atom_id res chain seq x y z
N MET A 1 -7.13 -14.80 70.52
CA MET A 1 -6.33 -14.49 69.34
C MET A 1 -7.21 -14.77 68.10
N GLN A 2 -7.79 -13.70 67.51
CA GLN A 2 -8.72 -13.83 66.39
C GLN A 2 -7.93 -13.46 65.14
N ARG A 3 -7.78 -14.39 64.19
CA ARG A 3 -7.08 -14.17 62.92
C ARG A 3 -8.08 -13.62 61.88
N ILE A 4 -7.86 -12.41 61.45
CA ILE A 4 -8.63 -11.78 60.34
C ILE A 4 -7.99 -12.24 59.03
N PHE A 5 -8.75 -13.00 58.22
CA PHE A 5 -8.39 -13.32 56.86
C PHE A 5 -8.90 -12.19 55.95
N LEU A 6 -7.97 -11.46 55.32
CA LEU A 6 -8.30 -10.47 54.28
C LEU A 6 -8.29 -11.19 52.91
N PRO A 7 -9.40 -11.20 52.16
CA PRO A 7 -9.37 -11.77 50.81
C PRO A 7 -8.62 -10.85 49.86
N VAL A 8 -7.57 -11.36 49.23
CA VAL A 8 -6.87 -10.64 48.16
C VAL A 8 -7.68 -10.81 46.89
N LEU A 9 -8.30 -9.71 46.44
CA LEU A 9 -9.02 -9.63 45.18
C LEU A 9 -8.02 -9.58 44.04
N PHE A 10 -7.81 -10.66 43.28
CA PHE A 10 -7.04 -10.68 42.06
C PHE A 10 -7.88 -10.03 40.94
N VAL A 11 -7.62 -8.77 40.63
CA VAL A 11 -8.13 -8.15 39.41
C VAL A 11 -7.24 -8.63 38.25
N GLY A 12 -7.74 -9.63 37.52
CA GLY A 12 -7.12 -10.10 36.29
C GLY A 12 -7.17 -9.00 35.24
N PHE A 13 -6.08 -8.30 34.97
CA PHE A 13 -5.92 -7.51 33.76
C PHE A 13 -5.89 -8.49 32.59
N GLY A 14 -6.99 -8.58 31.84
CA GLY A 14 -7.03 -9.24 30.55
C GLY A 14 -6.06 -8.52 29.61
N LEU A 15 -4.92 -9.15 29.29
CA LEU A 15 -4.06 -8.73 28.19
C LEU A 15 -4.87 -8.88 26.90
N SER A 16 -5.40 -7.76 26.39
CA SER A 16 -5.94 -7.71 25.03
C SER A 16 -4.76 -7.96 24.10
N ALA A 17 -4.71 -9.15 23.50
CA ALA A 17 -3.73 -9.45 22.48
C ALA A 17 -3.92 -8.41 21.35
N ALA A 18 -2.89 -7.69 20.99
CA ALA A 18 -2.90 -6.80 19.84
C ALA A 18 -3.28 -7.64 18.63
N GLN A 19 -4.45 -7.36 18.04
CA GLN A 19 -4.86 -8.03 16.81
C GLN A 19 -3.91 -7.61 15.71
N GLY A 20 -3.32 -8.58 15.01
CA GLY A 20 -2.52 -8.32 13.83
C GLY A 20 -3.34 -7.66 12.71
N PRO A 21 -2.72 -7.32 11.56
CA PRO A 21 -3.41 -6.74 10.43
C PRO A 21 -4.60 -7.59 10.00
N LEU A 22 -5.72 -6.94 9.68
CA LEU A 22 -6.90 -7.64 9.18
C LEU A 22 -6.63 -8.18 7.77
N SER A 23 -7.11 -9.38 7.48
CA SER A 23 -7.17 -9.85 6.09
C SER A 23 -8.12 -8.95 5.27
N PRO A 24 -7.98 -8.89 3.92
CA PRO A 24 -8.89 -8.10 3.08
C PRO A 24 -10.37 -8.41 3.30
N ALA A 25 -10.71 -9.68 3.47
CA ALA A 25 -12.08 -10.12 3.76
C ALA A 25 -12.59 -9.68 5.14
N GLN A 26 -11.72 -9.60 6.13
CA GLN A 26 -12.06 -9.08 7.46
C GLN A 26 -12.18 -7.56 7.43
N ALA A 27 -11.30 -6.86 6.69
CA ALA A 27 -11.36 -5.42 6.52
C ALA A 27 -12.67 -4.99 5.86
N LEU A 28 -13.12 -5.67 4.80
CA LEU A 28 -14.42 -5.39 4.16
C LEU A 28 -15.60 -5.43 5.14
N LYS A 29 -15.59 -6.37 6.08
CA LYS A 29 -16.65 -6.49 7.08
C LYS A 29 -16.64 -5.40 8.15
N ALA A 30 -15.51 -4.70 8.30
CA ALA A 30 -15.36 -3.63 9.28
C ALA A 30 -15.84 -2.26 8.74
N PHE A 31 -16.03 -2.10 7.43
CA PHE A 31 -16.55 -0.86 6.85
C PHE A 31 -18.03 -0.67 7.18
N GLN A 32 -18.38 0.52 7.64
CA GLN A 32 -19.75 0.98 7.78
C GLN A 32 -20.11 1.80 6.54
N MET A 33 -21.06 1.32 5.76
CA MET A 33 -21.39 1.90 4.46
C MET A 33 -22.73 2.60 4.49
N GLU A 34 -22.83 3.72 3.77
CA GLU A 34 -24.11 4.37 3.47
C GLU A 34 -24.96 3.49 2.55
N LYS A 35 -26.29 3.66 2.64
CA LYS A 35 -27.24 2.90 1.82
C LYS A 35 -26.96 3.14 0.34
N GLY A 36 -26.81 2.06 -0.42
CA GLY A 36 -26.56 2.09 -1.85
C GLY A 36 -25.08 2.18 -2.25
N VAL A 37 -24.16 2.20 -1.29
CA VAL A 37 -22.70 2.15 -1.53
C VAL A 37 -22.18 0.76 -1.22
N ARG A 38 -21.26 0.27 -2.05
CA ARG A 38 -20.57 -1.01 -1.89
C ARG A 38 -19.06 -0.79 -1.94
N VAL A 39 -18.30 -1.45 -1.08
CA VAL A 39 -16.84 -1.49 -1.10
C VAL A 39 -16.40 -2.88 -1.51
N GLU A 40 -15.44 -2.93 -2.42
CA GLU A 40 -14.86 -4.17 -2.92
C GLU A 40 -13.33 -4.09 -2.85
N VAL A 41 -12.68 -5.25 -2.81
CA VAL A 41 -11.22 -5.33 -2.89
C VAL A 41 -10.83 -5.34 -4.36
N ALA A 42 -10.23 -4.26 -4.85
CA ALA A 42 -9.67 -4.19 -6.19
C ALA A 42 -8.31 -4.90 -6.27
N ALA A 43 -7.44 -4.66 -5.29
CA ALA A 43 -6.14 -5.33 -5.15
C ALA A 43 -5.72 -5.36 -3.67
N ALA A 44 -4.89 -6.30 -3.30
CA ALA A 44 -4.31 -6.43 -1.97
C ALA A 44 -2.91 -7.05 -2.08
N GLU A 45 -2.20 -7.17 -0.97
CA GLU A 45 -0.96 -7.94 -0.96
C GLU A 45 -1.18 -9.39 -1.41
N PRO A 46 -0.30 -9.94 -2.21
CA PRO A 46 1.02 -9.44 -2.62
C PRO A 46 1.02 -8.58 -3.91
N GLN A 47 -0.12 -8.34 -4.56
CA GLN A 47 -0.20 -7.57 -5.81
C GLN A 47 0.21 -6.11 -5.61
N VAL A 48 -0.14 -5.52 -4.47
CA VAL A 48 0.18 -4.14 -4.11
C VAL A 48 0.84 -4.11 -2.74
N LYS A 49 1.93 -3.33 -2.61
CA LYS A 49 2.63 -3.10 -1.35
C LYS A 49 2.88 -1.62 -1.14
N ASP A 50 2.60 -1.13 0.06
CA ASP A 50 2.84 0.27 0.46
C ASP A 50 2.31 1.30 -0.57
N PRO A 51 1.03 1.21 -1.02
CA PRO A 51 0.49 2.10 -2.04
C PRO A 51 0.37 3.53 -1.51
N VAL A 52 0.88 4.51 -2.27
CA VAL A 52 0.83 5.94 -1.93
C VAL A 52 0.02 6.77 -2.92
N ALA A 53 -0.10 6.32 -4.16
CA ALA A 53 -0.92 6.96 -5.19
C ALA A 53 -1.34 5.93 -6.24
N MET A 54 -2.44 6.20 -6.93
CA MET A 54 -2.90 5.38 -8.05
C MET A 54 -3.62 6.21 -9.11
N CYS A 55 -3.65 5.71 -10.33
CA CYS A 55 -4.50 6.23 -11.40
C CYS A 55 -4.92 5.11 -12.34
N PHE A 56 -5.97 5.35 -13.12
CA PHE A 56 -6.37 4.50 -14.25
C PHE A 56 -5.99 5.16 -15.56
N ASP A 57 -5.58 4.38 -16.54
CA ASP A 57 -5.45 4.85 -17.91
C ASP A 57 -6.74 4.63 -18.72
N ASP A 58 -6.72 5.06 -20.01
CA ASP A 58 -7.88 4.96 -20.91
C ASP A 58 -8.28 3.50 -21.24
N ALA A 59 -7.39 2.55 -20.98
CA ALA A 59 -7.63 1.12 -21.13
C ALA A 59 -8.13 0.43 -19.85
N GLY A 60 -8.36 1.20 -18.78
CA GLY A 60 -8.79 0.67 -17.48
C GLY A 60 -7.70 -0.03 -16.69
N ARG A 61 -6.44 0.07 -17.12
CA ARG A 61 -5.30 -0.48 -16.35
C ARG A 61 -4.99 0.44 -15.18
N MET A 62 -4.65 -0.12 -14.05
CA MET A 62 -4.35 0.63 -12.83
C MET A 62 -2.84 0.73 -12.61
N PHE A 63 -2.33 1.95 -12.55
CA PHE A 63 -0.95 2.22 -12.12
C PHE A 63 -0.96 2.55 -10.63
N VAL A 64 -0.15 1.83 -9.86
CA VAL A 64 -0.01 2.04 -8.41
C VAL A 64 1.41 2.40 -8.08
N VAL A 65 1.59 3.55 -7.45
CA VAL A 65 2.88 3.98 -6.90
C VAL A 65 3.06 3.34 -5.54
N GLU A 66 4.14 2.62 -5.37
CA GLU A 66 4.50 1.93 -4.14
C GLU A 66 5.68 2.62 -3.46
N GLY A 67 5.43 3.21 -2.30
CA GLY A 67 6.41 3.97 -1.52
C GLY A 67 7.29 3.09 -0.63
N ARG A 68 7.76 1.97 -1.16
CA ARG A 68 8.56 0.99 -0.42
C ARG A 68 9.82 1.62 0.17
N GLY A 69 10.09 1.30 1.43
CA GLY A 69 11.24 1.85 2.13
C GLY A 69 11.00 3.14 2.90
N TYR A 70 9.78 3.66 2.91
CA TYR A 70 9.38 4.76 3.80
C TYR A 70 8.78 4.21 5.11
N PRO A 71 9.05 4.82 6.29
CA PRO A 71 10.01 5.91 6.51
C PRO A 71 11.45 5.41 6.53
N PHE A 72 12.36 6.19 5.93
CA PHE A 72 13.79 5.90 6.06
C PHE A 72 14.21 6.17 7.50
N LEU A 73 15.03 5.30 8.04
CA LEU A 73 15.72 5.58 9.28
C LEU A 73 16.67 6.76 9.01
N PRO A 74 16.57 7.86 9.78
CA PRO A 74 17.51 8.96 9.65
C PRO A 74 18.93 8.40 9.83
N ALA A 75 19.86 8.87 8.99
CA ALA A 75 21.27 8.54 9.12
C ALA A 75 21.70 8.80 10.55
N LYS A 76 22.34 7.83 11.19
CA LYS A 76 23.06 8.08 12.44
C LYS A 76 24.06 9.20 12.18
N GLU A 77 24.05 10.22 13.04
CA GLU A 77 24.78 11.48 12.94
C GLU A 77 26.02 11.45 12.04
N GLY A 78 26.00 12.28 10.97
CA GLY A 78 27.17 12.65 10.20
C GLY A 78 27.52 11.80 8.98
N LYS A 79 26.78 10.74 8.66
CA LYS A 79 26.91 10.00 7.39
C LYS A 79 25.58 9.99 6.70
N GLY A 80 25.35 10.90 5.75
CA GLY A 80 24.19 10.90 4.89
C GLY A 80 24.11 9.61 4.09
N GLU A 81 23.36 8.63 4.57
CA GLU A 81 23.05 7.46 3.78
C GLU A 81 22.09 7.89 2.66
N THR A 82 22.43 7.56 1.43
CA THR A 82 21.50 7.75 0.30
C THR A 82 20.29 6.87 0.55
N PRO A 83 19.06 7.43 0.55
CA PRO A 83 17.86 6.63 0.73
C PRO A 83 17.79 5.49 -0.27
N PRO A 84 17.37 4.29 0.13
CA PRO A 84 17.28 3.16 -0.79
C PRO A 84 16.25 3.44 -1.87
N LYS A 85 16.58 3.14 -3.12
CA LYS A 85 15.69 3.29 -4.27
C LYS A 85 14.76 2.09 -4.40
N LEU A 86 13.87 1.89 -3.43
CA LEU A 86 12.95 0.75 -3.35
C LEU A 86 11.56 1.04 -3.92
N GLY A 87 11.27 2.32 -4.20
CA GLY A 87 9.98 2.72 -4.77
C GLY A 87 9.78 2.13 -6.16
N THR A 88 8.55 1.71 -6.43
CA THR A 88 8.16 1.10 -7.70
C THR A 88 6.84 1.68 -8.21
N VAL A 89 6.57 1.47 -9.49
CA VAL A 89 5.26 1.63 -10.09
C VAL A 89 4.78 0.26 -10.54
N ALA A 90 3.69 -0.22 -9.96
CA ALA A 90 3.03 -1.45 -10.40
C ALA A 90 1.97 -1.10 -11.45
N LEU A 91 1.93 -1.89 -12.54
CA LEU A 91 0.83 -1.92 -13.49
C LEU A 91 -0.04 -3.12 -13.17
N LEU A 92 -1.30 -2.87 -12.86
CA LEU A 92 -2.28 -3.89 -12.56
C LEU A 92 -3.35 -3.95 -13.65
N GLN A 93 -3.78 -5.15 -13.99
CA GLN A 93 -4.80 -5.40 -15.00
C GLN A 93 -5.86 -6.34 -14.42
N ASP A 94 -7.11 -5.94 -14.59
CA ASP A 94 -8.28 -6.79 -14.45
C ASP A 94 -8.44 -7.55 -15.77
N THR A 95 -8.28 -8.85 -15.75
CA THR A 95 -8.20 -9.67 -16.97
C THR A 95 -9.54 -10.30 -17.37
N ASP A 96 -10.51 -10.36 -16.44
CA ASP A 96 -11.81 -10.96 -16.65
C ASP A 96 -12.99 -10.01 -16.44
N GLY A 97 -12.71 -8.76 -16.01
CA GLY A 97 -13.71 -7.71 -15.88
C GLY A 97 -14.54 -7.80 -14.60
N ASP A 98 -14.05 -8.51 -13.56
CA ASP A 98 -14.76 -8.68 -12.30
C ASP A 98 -14.51 -7.54 -11.30
N GLY A 99 -13.63 -6.58 -11.64
CA GLY A 99 -13.23 -5.45 -10.80
C GLY A 99 -12.07 -5.74 -9.87
N ARG A 100 -11.45 -6.92 -10.00
CA ARG A 100 -10.21 -7.29 -9.31
C ARG A 100 -9.04 -7.28 -10.28
N PHE A 101 -7.87 -6.93 -9.77
CA PHE A 101 -6.69 -6.77 -10.60
C PHE A 101 -5.71 -7.92 -10.31
N GLU A 102 -5.85 -9.04 -11.04
CA GLU A 102 -5.07 -10.27 -10.79
C GLU A 102 -3.66 -10.17 -11.38
N LYS A 103 -3.54 -9.54 -12.55
CA LYS A 103 -2.26 -9.48 -13.24
C LYS A 103 -1.48 -8.26 -12.83
N ARG A 104 -0.27 -8.50 -12.30
CA ARG A 104 0.67 -7.47 -11.89
C ARG A 104 1.96 -7.53 -12.71
N THR A 105 2.37 -6.39 -13.22
CA THR A 105 3.70 -6.17 -13.82
C THR A 105 4.39 -5.03 -13.07
N THR A 106 5.68 -5.13 -12.83
CA THR A 106 6.46 -3.98 -12.37
C THR A 106 6.73 -3.09 -13.58
N PHE A 107 6.02 -1.96 -13.66
CA PHE A 107 6.12 -1.03 -14.77
C PHE A 107 7.43 -0.22 -14.74
N ALA A 108 7.81 0.21 -13.56
CA ALA A 108 9.07 0.91 -13.34
C ALA A 108 9.51 0.76 -11.88
N GLU A 109 10.82 0.85 -11.63
CA GLU A 109 11.42 0.68 -10.30
C GLU A 109 12.65 1.58 -10.11
N GLY A 110 13.20 1.62 -8.91
CA GLY A 110 14.42 2.37 -8.63
C GLY A 110 14.16 3.81 -8.19
N PHE A 111 12.98 4.11 -7.65
CA PHE A 111 12.60 5.44 -7.15
C PHE A 111 12.84 5.56 -5.64
N THR A 112 13.22 6.76 -5.21
CA THR A 112 13.46 7.03 -3.79
C THR A 112 12.17 7.39 -3.05
N PHE A 113 11.42 8.38 -3.55
CA PHE A 113 10.19 8.89 -2.96
C PHE A 113 9.11 9.15 -4.01
N PRO A 114 8.68 8.12 -4.76
CA PRO A 114 7.59 8.31 -5.70
C PRO A 114 6.30 8.57 -4.92
N ASN A 115 5.52 9.58 -5.33
CA ASN A 115 4.37 10.01 -4.52
C ASN A 115 3.13 10.44 -5.32
N GLY A 116 3.20 10.52 -6.65
CA GLY A 116 2.06 10.85 -7.47
C GLY A 116 2.19 10.29 -8.88
N VAL A 117 1.06 9.98 -9.52
CA VAL A 117 1.01 9.39 -10.86
C VAL A 117 -0.17 9.95 -11.64
N MET A 118 0.03 10.22 -12.93
CA MET A 118 -1.02 10.69 -13.85
C MET A 118 -0.81 10.08 -15.24
N PRO A 119 -1.84 9.49 -15.87
CA PRO A 119 -1.75 8.96 -17.22
C PRO A 119 -1.66 10.09 -18.27
N TRP A 120 -0.84 9.91 -19.29
CA TRP A 120 -0.69 10.86 -20.38
C TRP A 120 -0.18 10.20 -21.64
N LYS A 121 -0.85 10.36 -22.76
CA LYS A 121 -0.43 9.93 -24.11
C LYS A 121 0.20 8.53 -24.16
N GLY A 122 -0.45 7.56 -23.49
CA GLY A 122 -0.03 6.16 -23.47
C GLY A 122 1.15 5.85 -22.53
N GLY A 123 1.53 6.79 -21.69
CA GLY A 123 2.47 6.66 -20.58
C GLY A 123 1.91 7.28 -19.31
N ILE A 124 2.79 7.53 -18.36
CA ILE A 124 2.44 8.17 -17.08
C ILE A 124 3.47 9.24 -16.73
N PHE A 125 3.02 10.33 -16.12
CA PHE A 125 3.89 11.19 -15.32
C PHE A 125 3.96 10.64 -13.91
N LEU A 126 5.19 10.56 -13.38
CA LEU A 126 5.49 10.15 -12.02
C LEU A 126 6.20 11.27 -11.29
N THR A 127 5.68 11.70 -10.14
CA THR A 127 6.39 12.64 -9.27
C THR A 127 7.25 11.87 -8.28
N CYS A 128 8.54 12.18 -8.27
CA CYS A 128 9.55 11.59 -7.39
C CYS A 128 10.64 12.61 -7.13
N ALA A 129 10.53 13.35 -6.03
CA ALA A 129 11.43 14.46 -5.71
C ALA A 129 12.92 14.05 -5.88
N PRO A 130 13.76 14.92 -6.50
CA PRO A 130 13.43 16.28 -6.98
C PRO A 130 12.81 16.32 -8.39
N ASP A 131 12.55 15.19 -9.01
CA ASP A 131 12.24 15.06 -10.44
C ASP A 131 10.74 14.77 -10.69
N ILE A 132 10.33 15.07 -11.93
CA ILE A 132 9.10 14.57 -12.54
C ILE A 132 9.50 13.73 -13.74
N TRP A 133 9.09 12.49 -13.77
CA TRP A 133 9.40 11.51 -14.81
C TRP A 133 8.23 11.34 -15.78
N TYR A 134 8.51 11.19 -17.06
CA TYR A 134 7.57 10.64 -18.01
C TYR A 134 8.01 9.24 -18.40
N LEU A 135 7.20 8.25 -18.10
CA LEU A 135 7.48 6.83 -18.29
C LEU A 135 6.48 6.27 -19.29
N LYS A 136 6.97 5.55 -20.29
CA LYS A 136 6.14 4.97 -21.33
C LYS A 136 6.66 3.60 -21.75
N ASP A 137 5.78 2.61 -21.75
CA ASP A 137 6.03 1.33 -22.39
C ASP A 137 6.02 1.51 -23.91
N THR A 138 7.17 1.29 -24.54
CA THR A 138 7.34 1.42 -26.00
C THR A 138 7.36 0.07 -26.71
N THR A 139 7.41 -1.03 -25.98
CA THR A 139 7.52 -2.40 -26.48
C THR A 139 6.23 -3.21 -26.30
N GLY A 140 5.33 -2.77 -25.44
CA GLY A 140 4.08 -3.45 -25.14
C GLY A 140 4.23 -4.59 -24.11
N ASP A 141 5.37 -4.65 -23.40
CA ASP A 141 5.63 -5.67 -22.38
C ASP A 141 5.16 -5.26 -20.96
N GLY A 142 4.68 -4.05 -20.82
CA GLY A 142 4.20 -3.48 -19.55
C GLY A 142 5.30 -2.92 -18.67
N LYS A 143 6.48 -2.60 -19.26
CA LYS A 143 7.63 -2.06 -18.54
C LYS A 143 8.16 -0.79 -19.20
#